data_714d0f564776f2bdf874a59f4b0fea2c
#
_entry.id   714d0f564776f2bdf874a59f4b0fea2c
#
_cell.length_a   1.000
_cell.length_b   1.000
_cell.length_c   1.000
_cell.angle_alpha   90.00
_cell.angle_beta   90.00
_cell.angle_gamma   90.00
#
_symmetry.space_group_name_H-M   'P 1'
#
loop_
_entity.id
_entity.type
_entity.pdbx_description
1 polymer ?
#
loop_
_entity_poly.entity_id
_entity_poly.type
_entity_poly.pdbx_seq_one_letter_code
_entity_poly.pdbx_strand_id
1 'polypeptide(L)'
;MTFARLRLCCLALLSLILLAPPAAASARPAHKPPVVILISIDGFRADYLDRGVTPNLAALAHHGTRAAMRPSFPSKTFPNHWSLVTGLRPDRHGITANRIEDPARPGQVFTMASDDPFWWSAATPLWIDAERAGIRSATMFWPGSNVDFGATRPADWQQYNQAVTATQRVNAVIDWLRRPPAIRPRFVTLYFDTVDTAGHEYGPDNPRTTAAVAEVDAQIGALVRDLAQLGQPADLVIVADHGMAAISAERVIRFDQIADRALYRVIESGPFITLEPPPANANKLAAAILKPHDHMQCWRKDQIPEQLHYGRNPRVPPFLCLADPGWMILPAAPEKPVSGGAHGYDNAAPEMAALFIAAGPHIRAHAPLAPFDNVDIEPLLRDLLHMPKDPAVDGTDAPFKELIRP
;
A
#
# COMPACT_ATOMS: atom_id res chain seq x y z
N MET A 1 -38.03 -42.64 100.77
CA MET A 1 -36.79 -41.88 100.72
C MET A 1 -35.86 -42.53 99.68
N THR A 2 -35.60 -41.82 98.65
CA THR A 2 -34.38 -41.80 97.83
C THR A 2 -34.67 -41.58 96.35
N PHE A 3 -34.11 -40.54 95.87
CA PHE A 3 -34.25 -39.97 94.53
C PHE A 3 -33.53 -40.79 93.46
N ALA A 4 -34.28 -41.11 92.35
CA ALA A 4 -33.69 -41.60 91.11
C ALA A 4 -33.46 -40.43 90.19
N ARG A 5 -32.20 -40.24 89.74
CA ARG A 5 -31.79 -39.20 88.78
C ARG A 5 -31.84 -39.81 87.37
N LEU A 6 -32.71 -39.23 86.52
CA LEU A 6 -32.85 -39.51 85.10
C LEU A 6 -31.70 -38.76 84.35
N ARG A 7 -30.83 -39.45 83.65
CA ARG A 7 -29.81 -38.87 82.75
C ARG A 7 -30.32 -38.88 81.33
N LEU A 8 -30.56 -37.70 80.76
CA LEU A 8 -30.94 -37.49 79.38
C LEU A 8 -29.66 -37.48 78.53
N CYS A 9 -29.51 -38.44 77.59
CA CYS A 9 -28.43 -38.44 76.57
C CYS A 9 -28.91 -37.62 75.38
N CYS A 10 -28.35 -36.49 75.16
CA CYS A 10 -28.47 -35.73 73.91
C CYS A 10 -27.51 -36.26 72.85
N LEU A 11 -28.02 -36.94 71.85
CA LEU A 11 -27.31 -37.26 70.62
C LEU A 11 -27.24 -36.00 69.72
N ALA A 12 -26.07 -35.40 69.61
CA ALA A 12 -25.84 -34.35 68.66
C ALA A 12 -25.45 -35.00 67.29
N LEU A 13 -26.35 -34.97 66.32
CA LEU A 13 -26.04 -35.26 64.92
C LEU A 13 -25.27 -34.09 64.33
N LEU A 14 -23.99 -34.29 64.10
CA LEU A 14 -23.12 -33.37 63.32
C LEU A 14 -23.38 -33.60 61.85
N SER A 15 -24.21 -32.76 61.19
CA SER A 15 -24.35 -32.76 59.72
C SER A 15 -23.14 -32.12 59.08
N LEU A 16 -22.28 -32.93 58.50
CA LEU A 16 -21.15 -32.48 57.67
C LEU A 16 -21.68 -32.04 56.32
N ILE A 17 -21.89 -30.70 56.12
CA ILE A 17 -22.20 -30.12 54.82
C ILE A 17 -20.88 -30.06 54.06
N LEU A 18 -20.67 -30.99 53.10
CA LEU A 18 -19.64 -30.91 52.09
C LEU A 18 -19.90 -29.71 51.20
N LEU A 19 -19.24 -28.59 51.46
CA LEU A 19 -19.14 -27.49 50.49
C LEU A 19 -18.28 -27.94 49.30
N ALA A 20 -18.92 -28.37 48.21
CA ALA A 20 -18.24 -28.53 46.94
C ALA A 20 -17.70 -27.16 46.50
N PRO A 21 -16.41 -27.02 46.10
CA PRO A 21 -15.94 -25.76 45.57
C PRO A 21 -16.74 -25.42 44.30
N PRO A 22 -17.09 -24.13 44.11
CA PRO A 22 -17.77 -23.72 42.88
C PRO A 22 -16.90 -24.13 41.68
N ALA A 23 -17.48 -24.90 40.77
CA ALA A 23 -16.82 -25.22 39.52
C ALA A 23 -16.40 -23.91 38.87
N ALA A 24 -15.07 -23.70 38.74
CA ALA A 24 -14.54 -22.57 38.02
C ALA A 24 -15.15 -22.60 36.62
N ALA A 25 -16.08 -21.69 36.37
CA ALA A 25 -16.61 -21.49 35.01
C ALA A 25 -15.42 -21.23 34.14
N SER A 26 -15.10 -22.13 33.24
CA SER A 26 -14.09 -21.96 32.24
C SER A 26 -14.47 -20.70 31.46
N ALA A 27 -13.80 -19.59 31.74
CA ALA A 27 -13.99 -18.36 30.99
C ALA A 27 -13.76 -18.72 29.52
N ARG A 28 -14.80 -18.62 28.69
CA ARG A 28 -14.64 -18.69 27.23
C ARG A 28 -13.47 -17.77 26.87
N PRO A 29 -12.48 -18.26 26.11
CA PRO A 29 -11.40 -17.39 25.70
C PRO A 29 -12.00 -16.13 25.06
N ALA A 30 -11.69 -14.97 25.64
CA ALA A 30 -12.19 -13.69 25.13
C ALA A 30 -11.83 -13.60 23.65
N HIS A 31 -12.84 -13.49 22.80
CA HIS A 31 -12.65 -13.41 21.35
C HIS A 31 -11.79 -12.17 21.07
N LYS A 32 -10.59 -12.36 20.50
CA LYS A 32 -9.70 -11.24 20.15
C LYS A 32 -10.40 -10.39 19.09
N PRO A 33 -10.45 -9.06 19.23
CA PRO A 33 -10.99 -8.22 18.18
C PRO A 33 -10.12 -8.37 16.90
N PRO A 34 -10.73 -8.34 15.71
CA PRO A 34 -9.99 -8.36 14.46
C PRO A 34 -8.97 -7.22 14.39
N VAL A 35 -7.87 -7.49 13.69
CA VAL A 35 -6.89 -6.49 13.30
C VAL A 35 -7.02 -6.25 11.79
N VAL A 36 -6.71 -5.05 11.34
CA VAL A 36 -6.66 -4.71 9.91
C VAL A 36 -5.21 -4.75 9.47
N ILE A 37 -4.90 -5.57 8.47
CA ILE A 37 -3.57 -5.67 7.89
C ILE A 37 -3.63 -5.23 6.43
N LEU A 38 -3.03 -4.07 6.13
CA LEU A 38 -2.82 -3.58 4.78
C LEU A 38 -1.50 -4.15 4.26
N ILE A 39 -1.57 -4.97 3.22
CA ILE A 39 -0.42 -5.64 2.63
C ILE A 39 -0.20 -5.08 1.23
N SER A 40 0.98 -4.54 0.95
CA SER A 40 1.37 -4.15 -0.40
C SER A 40 2.36 -5.14 -0.99
N ILE A 41 2.07 -5.60 -2.20
CA ILE A 41 2.98 -6.38 -3.04
C ILE A 41 3.32 -5.48 -4.24
N ASP A 42 4.45 -4.76 -4.13
CA ASP A 42 4.91 -3.77 -5.12
C ASP A 42 4.97 -4.39 -6.52
N GLY A 43 4.44 -3.67 -7.51
CA GLY A 43 4.48 -4.07 -8.92
C GLY A 43 3.65 -5.31 -9.27
N PHE A 44 2.75 -5.78 -8.39
CA PHE A 44 1.92 -6.95 -8.66
C PHE A 44 0.76 -6.58 -9.58
N ARG A 45 0.96 -6.78 -10.89
CA ARG A 45 -0.07 -6.58 -11.92
C ARG A 45 -1.27 -7.50 -11.66
N ALA A 46 -2.48 -6.97 -11.80
CA ALA A 46 -3.72 -7.66 -11.41
C ALA A 46 -3.87 -9.07 -12.04
N ASP A 47 -3.42 -9.26 -13.28
CA ASP A 47 -3.48 -10.53 -14.00
C ASP A 47 -2.44 -11.58 -13.55
N TYR A 48 -1.45 -11.21 -12.71
CA TYR A 48 -0.52 -12.19 -12.13
C TYR A 48 -1.24 -13.21 -11.24
N LEU A 49 -2.38 -12.83 -10.67
CA LEU A 49 -3.24 -13.74 -9.89
C LEU A 49 -3.73 -14.94 -10.70
N ASP A 50 -3.86 -14.78 -12.01
CA ASP A 50 -4.41 -15.81 -12.91
C ASP A 50 -3.31 -16.71 -13.53
N ARG A 51 -2.04 -16.56 -13.11
CA ARG A 51 -0.90 -17.37 -13.58
C ARG A 51 -0.87 -18.82 -13.04
N GLY A 52 -1.76 -19.15 -12.08
CA GLY A 52 -1.83 -20.49 -11.48
C GLY A 52 -0.76 -20.79 -10.44
N VAL A 53 0.05 -19.80 -10.01
CA VAL A 53 1.15 -19.95 -9.04
C VAL A 53 0.85 -19.26 -7.70
N THR A 54 -0.37 -18.79 -7.49
CA THR A 54 -0.80 -18.02 -6.32
C THR A 54 -1.95 -18.69 -5.55
N PRO A 55 -1.81 -19.94 -5.07
CA PRO A 55 -2.92 -20.66 -4.43
C PRO A 55 -3.43 -19.97 -3.16
N ASN A 56 -2.57 -19.31 -2.38
CA ASN A 56 -2.97 -18.64 -1.14
C ASN A 56 -3.74 -17.35 -1.41
N LEU A 57 -3.25 -16.50 -2.32
CA LEU A 57 -3.95 -15.29 -2.77
C LEU A 57 -5.27 -15.63 -3.46
N ALA A 58 -5.29 -16.68 -4.31
CA ALA A 58 -6.52 -17.16 -4.95
C ALA A 58 -7.55 -17.65 -3.93
N ALA A 59 -7.13 -18.37 -2.88
CA ALA A 59 -8.02 -18.77 -1.80
C ALA A 59 -8.59 -17.58 -1.03
N LEU A 60 -7.78 -16.56 -0.72
CA LEU A 60 -8.26 -15.32 -0.09
C LEU A 60 -9.26 -14.59 -0.99
N ALA A 61 -8.97 -14.46 -2.28
CA ALA A 61 -9.89 -13.86 -3.24
C ALA A 61 -11.22 -14.62 -3.36
N HIS A 62 -11.19 -15.96 -3.25
CA HIS A 62 -12.40 -16.80 -3.27
C HIS A 62 -13.25 -16.65 -2.00
N HIS A 63 -12.61 -16.51 -0.83
CA HIS A 63 -13.31 -16.35 0.45
C HIS A 63 -13.69 -14.89 0.75
N GLY A 64 -13.15 -13.95 0.01
CA GLY A 64 -13.42 -12.53 0.07
C GLY A 64 -13.82 -11.97 -1.31
N THR A 65 -13.03 -11.05 -1.84
CA THR A 65 -13.20 -10.49 -3.18
C THR A 65 -11.87 -10.11 -3.80
N ARG A 66 -11.86 -9.87 -5.13
CA ARG A 66 -10.71 -9.30 -5.87
C ARG A 66 -11.17 -8.22 -6.85
N ALA A 67 -10.23 -7.39 -7.28
CA ALA A 67 -10.43 -6.45 -8.38
C ALA A 67 -9.11 -6.14 -9.10
N ALA A 68 -9.22 -5.60 -10.30
CA ALA A 68 -8.13 -4.83 -10.92
C ALA A 68 -8.27 -3.38 -10.46
N MET A 69 -7.39 -2.91 -9.59
CA MET A 69 -7.38 -1.56 -9.06
C MET A 69 -6.59 -0.63 -9.97
N ARG A 70 -7.13 0.57 -10.24
CA ARG A 70 -6.45 1.58 -11.04
C ARG A 70 -5.54 2.42 -10.13
N PRO A 71 -4.22 2.49 -10.38
CA PRO A 71 -3.34 3.37 -9.65
C PRO A 71 -3.62 4.84 -9.96
N SER A 72 -3.14 5.76 -9.15
CA SER A 72 -3.07 7.18 -9.47
C SER A 72 -1.93 7.45 -10.46
N PHE A 73 -2.08 8.49 -11.30
CA PHE A 73 -0.97 8.95 -12.15
C PHE A 73 -0.03 9.88 -11.36
N PRO A 74 1.30 9.75 -11.54
CA PRO A 74 1.99 8.70 -12.29
C PRO A 74 1.96 7.35 -11.55
N SER A 75 1.91 6.24 -12.31
CA SER A 75 1.87 4.88 -11.76
C SER A 75 3.25 4.49 -11.20
N LYS A 76 3.69 5.21 -10.16
CA LYS A 76 5.00 5.08 -9.48
C LYS A 76 4.82 4.70 -8.02
N THR A 77 5.83 4.05 -7.46
CA THR A 77 5.80 3.47 -6.10
C THR A 77 5.39 4.47 -5.02
N PHE A 78 6.15 5.57 -4.85
CA PHE A 78 5.91 6.50 -3.74
C PHE A 78 4.59 7.26 -3.87
N PRO A 79 4.24 7.84 -5.03
CA PRO A 79 2.92 8.45 -5.24
C PRO A 79 1.77 7.51 -4.87
N ASN A 80 1.81 6.26 -5.33
CA ASN A 80 0.70 5.34 -5.15
C ASN A 80 0.60 4.76 -3.74
N HIS A 81 1.72 4.39 -3.11
CA HIS A 81 1.69 4.00 -1.70
C HIS A 81 1.17 5.12 -0.80
N TRP A 82 1.47 6.39 -1.13
CA TRP A 82 0.96 7.51 -0.37
C TRP A 82 -0.52 7.75 -0.64
N SER A 83 -0.99 7.56 -1.88
CA SER A 83 -2.43 7.61 -2.22
C SER A 83 -3.24 6.57 -1.46
N LEU A 84 -2.74 5.32 -1.37
CA LEU A 84 -3.40 4.19 -0.68
C LEU A 84 -3.71 4.47 0.81
N VAL A 85 -2.88 5.28 1.47
CA VAL A 85 -3.00 5.53 2.92
C VAL A 85 -3.46 6.95 3.28
N THR A 86 -3.63 7.81 2.29
CA THR A 86 -4.11 9.18 2.48
C THR A 86 -5.45 9.46 1.80
N GLY A 87 -5.89 8.56 0.89
CA GLY A 87 -7.10 8.77 0.09
C GLY A 87 -7.03 9.93 -0.88
N LEU A 88 -5.84 10.50 -1.09
CA LEU A 88 -5.60 11.66 -1.95
C LEU A 88 -4.78 11.27 -3.18
N ARG A 89 -4.96 12.00 -4.27
CA ARG A 89 -4.14 11.86 -5.47
C ARG A 89 -2.82 12.64 -5.36
N PRO A 90 -1.78 12.30 -6.16
CA PRO A 90 -0.45 12.92 -6.10
C PRO A 90 -0.45 14.46 -6.15
N ASP A 91 -1.32 15.06 -6.94
CA ASP A 91 -1.47 16.51 -7.01
C ASP A 91 -1.91 17.15 -5.67
N ARG A 92 -2.62 16.39 -4.83
CA ARG A 92 -3.12 16.87 -3.54
C ARG A 92 -2.19 16.53 -2.39
N HIS A 93 -1.66 15.30 -2.34
CA HIS A 93 -0.78 14.90 -1.26
C HIS A 93 0.71 15.30 -1.48
N GLY A 94 1.07 15.80 -2.65
CA GLY A 94 2.37 16.41 -2.93
C GLY A 94 3.54 15.46 -3.21
N ILE A 95 3.37 14.15 -3.09
CA ILE A 95 4.37 13.17 -3.55
C ILE A 95 4.06 12.86 -5.02
N THR A 96 4.55 13.73 -5.91
CA THR A 96 4.16 13.74 -7.33
C THR A 96 4.98 12.80 -8.21
N ALA A 97 6.11 12.29 -7.73
CA ALA A 97 6.96 11.31 -8.41
C ALA A 97 7.89 10.64 -7.38
N ASN A 98 8.75 9.69 -7.83
CA ASN A 98 9.81 9.13 -6.98
C ASN A 98 11.00 10.09 -6.82
N ARG A 99 11.08 11.09 -7.67
CA ARG A 99 12.06 12.20 -7.62
C ARG A 99 11.34 13.51 -7.90
N ILE A 100 11.37 14.45 -6.97
CA ILE A 100 10.68 15.74 -7.06
C ILE A 100 11.58 16.87 -6.52
N GLU A 101 11.32 18.06 -7.04
CA GLU A 101 11.84 19.33 -6.52
C GLU A 101 10.66 20.19 -6.07
N ASP A 102 10.91 21.08 -5.11
CA ASP A 102 9.89 21.99 -4.60
C ASP A 102 10.37 23.44 -4.74
N PRO A 103 9.60 24.33 -5.40
CA PRO A 103 9.96 25.74 -5.51
C PRO A 103 10.17 26.44 -4.16
N ALA A 104 9.56 25.96 -3.06
CA ALA A 104 9.75 26.50 -1.71
C ALA A 104 11.09 26.07 -1.07
N ARG A 105 11.78 25.06 -1.65
CA ARG A 105 13.10 24.61 -1.22
C ARG A 105 14.07 24.45 -2.41
N PRO A 106 14.49 25.54 -3.04
CA PRO A 106 15.38 25.49 -4.21
C PRO A 106 16.66 24.70 -3.90
N GLY A 107 17.05 23.82 -4.82
CA GLY A 107 18.27 23.01 -4.70
C GLY A 107 18.15 21.76 -3.83
N GLN A 108 17.02 21.56 -3.14
CA GLN A 108 16.73 20.30 -2.45
C GLN A 108 15.92 19.39 -3.37
N VAL A 109 16.17 18.09 -3.25
CA VAL A 109 15.51 17.07 -4.08
C VAL A 109 14.97 16.00 -3.17
N PHE A 110 13.67 15.71 -3.30
CA PHE A 110 13.09 14.51 -2.73
C PHE A 110 13.54 13.29 -3.52
N THR A 111 13.87 12.25 -2.81
CA THR A 111 14.14 10.90 -3.32
C THR A 111 13.41 9.88 -2.45
N MET A 112 13.39 8.62 -2.84
CA MET A 112 12.79 7.55 -2.05
C MET A 112 13.41 7.36 -0.65
N ALA A 113 14.59 7.95 -0.38
CA ALA A 113 15.22 7.95 0.94
C ALA A 113 14.87 9.17 1.79
N SER A 114 14.06 10.11 1.28
CA SER A 114 13.75 11.37 1.97
C SER A 114 12.74 11.15 3.10
N ASP A 115 13.11 11.54 4.32
CA ASP A 115 12.28 11.44 5.53
C ASP A 115 12.00 12.81 6.20
N ASP A 116 12.46 13.92 5.60
CA ASP A 116 12.13 15.27 6.06
C ASP A 116 10.62 15.50 5.96
N PRO A 117 9.93 15.81 7.08
CA PRO A 117 8.49 16.02 7.14
C PRO A 117 7.95 17.05 6.14
N PHE A 118 8.78 18.00 5.70
CA PHE A 118 8.39 18.98 4.68
C PHE A 118 7.78 18.35 3.44
N TRP A 119 8.38 17.26 2.96
CA TRP A 119 7.93 16.62 1.72
C TRP A 119 6.57 15.94 1.86
N TRP A 120 6.25 15.49 3.08
CA TRP A 120 5.10 14.65 3.40
C TRP A 120 3.93 15.42 4.02
N SER A 121 4.14 16.72 4.36
CA SER A 121 3.24 17.54 5.20
C SER A 121 1.90 17.89 4.55
N ALA A 122 1.73 17.69 3.24
CA ALA A 122 0.48 18.02 2.55
C ALA A 122 -0.67 17.02 2.83
N ALA A 123 -0.37 15.87 3.44
CA ALA A 123 -1.37 14.87 3.81
C ALA A 123 -0.98 14.14 5.10
N THR A 124 -1.97 13.65 5.83
CA THR A 124 -1.76 12.79 7.00
C THR A 124 -2.07 11.34 6.61
N PRO A 125 -1.16 10.38 6.84
CA PRO A 125 -1.43 8.99 6.52
C PRO A 125 -2.29 8.32 7.60
N LEU A 126 -3.04 7.31 7.20
CA LEU A 126 -4.03 6.63 8.04
C LEU A 126 -3.45 6.11 9.38
N TRP A 127 -2.20 5.65 9.42
CA TRP A 127 -1.60 5.19 10.69
C TRP A 127 -1.42 6.30 11.71
N ILE A 128 -1.22 7.55 11.28
CA ILE A 128 -1.16 8.71 12.18
C ILE A 128 -2.56 9.08 12.69
N ASP A 129 -3.56 9.07 11.81
CA ASP A 129 -4.95 9.30 12.23
C ASP A 129 -5.44 8.20 13.18
N ALA A 130 -5.05 6.94 12.95
CA ALA A 130 -5.32 5.81 13.83
C ALA A 130 -4.72 6.04 15.22
N GLU A 131 -3.44 6.41 15.32
CA GLU A 131 -2.78 6.71 16.61
C GLU A 131 -3.47 7.86 17.35
N ARG A 132 -3.84 8.93 16.64
CA ARG A 132 -4.60 10.06 17.20
C ARG A 132 -5.99 9.67 17.70
N ALA A 133 -6.59 8.65 17.07
CA ALA A 133 -7.87 8.07 17.48
C ALA A 133 -7.72 6.99 18.58
N GLY A 134 -6.51 6.75 19.10
CA GLY A 134 -6.25 5.72 20.11
C GLY A 134 -6.19 4.29 19.54
N ILE A 135 -6.10 4.15 18.22
CA ILE A 135 -5.91 2.87 17.53
C ILE A 135 -4.41 2.70 17.27
N ARG A 136 -3.78 1.81 18.05
CA ARG A 136 -2.35 1.53 17.90
C ARG A 136 -2.05 0.96 16.51
N SER A 137 -1.06 1.53 15.84
CA SER A 137 -0.59 1.12 14.52
C SER A 137 0.83 0.54 14.55
N ALA A 138 1.16 -0.27 13.53
CA ALA A 138 2.49 -0.79 13.32
C ALA A 138 2.79 -0.85 11.81
N THR A 139 4.01 -0.48 11.41
CA THR A 139 4.37 -0.44 9.99
C THR A 139 5.64 -1.27 9.74
N MET A 140 5.46 -2.44 9.09
CA MET A 140 6.56 -3.24 8.57
C MET A 140 6.83 -2.80 7.14
N PHE A 141 7.52 -1.68 7.08
CA PHE A 141 7.75 -0.82 5.93
C PHE A 141 6.47 -0.20 5.36
N TRP A 142 6.61 0.92 4.79
CA TRP A 142 5.72 1.65 3.92
C TRP A 142 6.38 2.99 3.58
N PRO A 143 6.32 3.50 2.34
CA PRO A 143 6.78 4.84 2.01
C PRO A 143 6.21 5.89 2.96
N GLY A 144 7.07 6.68 3.61
CA GLY A 144 6.68 7.72 4.56
C GLY A 144 6.37 7.24 6.00
N SER A 145 6.42 5.93 6.30
CA SER A 145 6.10 5.44 7.66
C SER A 145 7.17 5.76 8.72
N ASN A 146 8.38 6.10 8.29
CA ASN A 146 9.48 6.56 9.13
C ASN A 146 9.47 8.08 9.39
N VAL A 147 8.53 8.83 8.79
CA VAL A 147 8.43 10.29 8.93
C VAL A 147 7.76 10.67 10.25
N ASP A 148 8.20 11.77 10.85
CA ASP A 148 7.60 12.33 12.06
C ASP A 148 6.48 13.32 11.71
N PHE A 149 5.27 13.04 12.17
CA PHE A 149 4.10 13.90 12.00
C PHE A 149 3.76 14.64 13.30
N GLY A 150 4.60 15.59 13.69
CA GLY A 150 4.38 16.41 14.89
C GLY A 150 4.44 15.60 16.18
N ALA A 151 5.54 14.86 16.36
CA ALA A 151 5.78 13.93 17.46
C ALA A 151 4.83 12.70 17.49
N THR A 152 4.05 12.46 16.41
CA THR A 152 3.23 11.26 16.26
C THR A 152 3.87 10.34 15.21
N ARG A 153 4.07 9.08 15.59
CA ARG A 153 4.56 7.99 14.73
C ARG A 153 3.73 6.74 14.98
N PRO A 154 3.76 5.74 14.09
CA PRO A 154 3.27 4.41 14.45
C PRO A 154 3.93 3.94 15.76
N ALA A 155 3.17 3.24 16.60
CA ALA A 155 3.70 2.70 17.87
C ALA A 155 4.89 1.76 17.64
N ASP A 156 4.88 1.06 16.50
CA ASP A 156 5.98 0.23 16.00
C ASP A 156 6.22 0.58 14.54
N TRP A 157 7.46 0.84 14.17
CA TRP A 157 7.86 1.12 12.80
C TRP A 157 9.30 0.68 12.53
N GLN A 158 9.60 0.42 11.27
CA GLN A 158 10.95 0.07 10.84
C GLN A 158 11.36 0.94 9.65
N GLN A 159 12.62 1.38 9.65
CA GLN A 159 13.22 1.97 8.46
C GLN A 159 13.33 0.90 7.38
N TYR A 160 12.93 1.22 6.14
CA TYR A 160 13.05 0.28 5.03
C TYR A 160 14.49 -0.20 4.86
N ASN A 161 14.62 -1.51 4.74
CA ASN A 161 15.89 -2.16 4.43
C ASN A 161 15.59 -3.40 3.58
N GLN A 162 16.05 -3.41 2.33
CA GLN A 162 15.84 -4.50 1.40
C GLN A 162 16.44 -5.84 1.87
N ALA A 163 17.50 -5.79 2.69
CA ALA A 163 18.11 -7.00 3.25
C ALA A 163 17.21 -7.73 4.27
N VAL A 164 16.16 -7.09 4.80
CA VAL A 164 15.17 -7.75 5.65
C VAL A 164 14.28 -8.63 4.77
N THR A 165 14.42 -9.94 4.90
CA THR A 165 13.73 -10.91 4.06
C THR A 165 12.21 -10.88 4.26
N ALA A 166 11.45 -11.33 3.27
CA ALA A 166 10.00 -11.44 3.34
C ALA A 166 9.53 -12.25 4.57
N THR A 167 10.21 -13.34 4.90
CA THR A 167 9.96 -14.14 6.10
C THR A 167 10.18 -13.35 7.40
N GLN A 168 11.24 -12.56 7.48
CA GLN A 168 11.49 -11.70 8.65
C GLN A 168 10.41 -10.63 8.81
N ARG A 169 9.91 -10.06 7.70
CA ARG A 169 8.81 -9.09 7.72
C ARG A 169 7.52 -9.73 8.26
N VAL A 170 7.16 -10.92 7.79
CA VAL A 170 6.00 -11.67 8.31
C VAL A 170 6.16 -11.99 9.79
N ASN A 171 7.34 -12.50 10.21
CA ASN A 171 7.61 -12.82 11.61
C ASN A 171 7.49 -11.61 12.52
N ALA A 172 7.97 -10.43 12.10
CA ALA A 172 7.82 -9.19 12.88
C ALA A 172 6.35 -8.81 13.10
N VAL A 173 5.51 -8.91 12.06
CA VAL A 173 4.07 -8.68 12.17
C VAL A 173 3.43 -9.65 13.17
N ILE A 174 3.74 -10.93 13.08
CA ILE A 174 3.24 -11.96 14.00
C ILE A 174 3.70 -11.70 15.44
N ASP A 175 4.94 -11.26 15.64
CA ASP A 175 5.45 -10.94 16.99
C ASP A 175 4.73 -9.72 17.60
N TRP A 176 4.40 -8.72 16.80
CA TRP A 176 3.56 -7.61 17.26
C TRP A 176 2.16 -8.07 17.66
N LEU A 177 1.57 -9.00 16.91
CA LEU A 177 0.21 -9.50 17.16
C LEU A 177 0.14 -10.52 18.32
N ARG A 178 1.27 -11.08 18.77
CA ARG A 178 1.35 -11.92 20.00
C ARG A 178 1.25 -11.09 21.29
N ARG A 179 1.50 -9.80 21.22
CA ARG A 179 1.53 -8.92 22.41
C ARG A 179 0.19 -8.89 23.15
N PRO A 180 0.20 -8.53 24.45
CA PRO A 180 -1.02 -8.29 25.21
C PRO A 180 -1.94 -7.26 24.53
N PRO A 181 -3.26 -7.34 24.69
CA PRO A 181 -4.22 -6.45 24.02
C PRO A 181 -3.93 -4.96 24.18
N ALA A 182 -3.42 -4.54 25.35
CA ALA A 182 -3.13 -3.13 25.65
C ALA A 182 -2.03 -2.51 24.76
N ILE A 183 -1.14 -3.34 24.19
CA ILE A 183 0.00 -2.87 23.38
C ILE A 183 0.03 -3.53 21.99
N ARG A 184 -0.98 -4.33 21.66
CA ARG A 184 -1.11 -4.97 20.35
C ARG A 184 -1.60 -3.95 19.34
N PRO A 185 -0.97 -3.82 18.15
CA PRO A 185 -1.50 -2.99 17.10
C PRO A 185 -2.82 -3.54 16.57
N ARG A 186 -3.71 -2.65 16.17
CA ARG A 186 -4.98 -2.96 15.48
C ARG A 186 -4.95 -2.62 14.01
N PHE A 187 -4.04 -1.74 13.60
CA PHE A 187 -3.73 -1.44 12.21
C PHE A 187 -2.27 -1.77 11.92
N VAL A 188 -2.03 -2.56 10.90
CA VAL A 188 -0.67 -3.01 10.52
C VAL A 188 -0.48 -2.81 9.04
N THR A 189 0.68 -2.30 8.61
CA THR A 189 1.10 -2.35 7.21
C THR A 189 2.22 -3.39 7.04
N LEU A 190 2.23 -4.07 5.88
CA LEU A 190 3.24 -5.03 5.49
C LEU A 190 3.56 -4.86 4.01
N TYR A 191 4.84 -4.69 3.66
CA TYR A 191 5.28 -4.38 2.31
C TYR A 191 6.28 -5.42 1.79
N PHE A 192 6.11 -5.80 0.51
CA PHE A 192 6.99 -6.69 -0.25
C PHE A 192 7.41 -6.02 -1.56
N ASP A 193 8.71 -5.93 -1.82
CA ASP A 193 9.34 -5.37 -3.03
C ASP A 193 9.73 -6.43 -4.07
N THR A 194 9.62 -7.70 -3.73
CA THR A 194 10.17 -8.85 -4.49
C THR A 194 9.65 -8.91 -5.93
N VAL A 195 8.35 -8.66 -6.14
CA VAL A 195 7.72 -8.79 -7.47
C VAL A 195 8.11 -7.63 -8.38
N ASP A 196 8.13 -6.40 -7.86
CA ASP A 196 8.59 -5.21 -8.59
C ASP A 196 10.05 -5.34 -9.01
N THR A 197 10.92 -5.73 -8.07
CA THR A 197 12.35 -5.95 -8.33
C THR A 197 12.56 -6.95 -9.47
N ALA A 198 11.85 -8.10 -9.43
CA ALA A 198 11.94 -9.10 -10.49
C ALA A 198 11.33 -8.60 -11.81
N GLY A 199 10.23 -7.83 -11.75
CA GLY A 199 9.59 -7.20 -12.88
C GLY A 199 10.52 -6.24 -13.61
N HIS A 200 11.22 -5.39 -12.88
CA HIS A 200 12.22 -4.48 -13.45
C HIS A 200 13.41 -5.21 -14.08
N GLU A 201 13.94 -6.22 -13.40
CA GLU A 201 15.14 -6.92 -13.86
C GLU A 201 14.86 -7.84 -15.07
N TYR A 202 13.77 -8.59 -15.03
CA TYR A 202 13.50 -9.65 -16.01
C TYR A 202 12.33 -9.38 -16.95
N GLY A 203 11.48 -8.43 -16.63
CA GLY A 203 10.22 -8.16 -17.35
C GLY A 203 9.03 -8.93 -16.77
N PRO A 204 7.80 -8.41 -17.02
CA PRO A 204 6.58 -8.92 -16.40
C PRO A 204 6.28 -10.39 -16.72
N ASP A 205 6.62 -10.85 -17.92
CA ASP A 205 6.24 -12.18 -18.43
C ASP A 205 7.35 -13.24 -18.25
N ASN A 206 8.46 -12.87 -17.62
CA ASN A 206 9.59 -13.76 -17.38
C ASN A 206 9.27 -14.82 -16.31
N PRO A 207 9.73 -16.09 -16.48
CA PRO A 207 9.58 -17.11 -15.44
C PRO A 207 10.15 -16.73 -14.06
N ARG A 208 11.20 -15.89 -14.00
CA ARG A 208 11.76 -15.39 -12.73
C ARG A 208 10.80 -14.45 -12.02
N THR A 209 10.10 -13.60 -12.75
CA THR A 209 9.03 -12.75 -12.20
C THR A 209 7.86 -13.60 -11.71
N THR A 210 7.49 -14.65 -12.46
CA THR A 210 6.49 -15.62 -12.02
C THR A 210 6.92 -16.37 -10.76
N ALA A 211 8.21 -16.70 -10.61
CA ALA A 211 8.76 -17.30 -9.39
C ALA A 211 8.69 -16.34 -8.19
N ALA A 212 8.99 -15.05 -8.39
CA ALA A 212 8.85 -14.02 -7.36
C ALA A 212 7.40 -13.85 -6.89
N VAL A 213 6.44 -13.93 -7.82
CA VAL A 213 5.00 -13.95 -7.50
C VAL A 213 4.64 -15.16 -6.61
N ALA A 214 5.12 -16.35 -6.94
CA ALA A 214 4.90 -17.56 -6.14
C ALA A 214 5.57 -17.48 -4.76
N GLU A 215 6.75 -16.87 -4.66
CA GLU A 215 7.46 -16.66 -3.39
C GLU A 215 6.63 -15.78 -2.44
N VAL A 216 6.13 -14.65 -2.92
CA VAL A 216 5.32 -13.75 -2.09
C VAL A 216 3.99 -14.41 -1.71
N ASP A 217 3.35 -15.15 -2.62
CA ASP A 217 2.15 -15.94 -2.31
C ASP A 217 2.40 -16.92 -1.15
N ALA A 218 3.56 -17.58 -1.12
CA ALA A 218 3.93 -18.48 -0.03
C ALA A 218 4.09 -17.73 1.31
N GLN A 219 4.59 -16.48 1.31
CA GLN A 219 4.68 -15.65 2.52
C GLN A 219 3.30 -15.21 3.00
N ILE A 220 2.37 -14.88 2.09
CA ILE A 220 0.97 -14.62 2.46
C ILE A 220 0.33 -15.86 3.08
N GLY A 221 0.58 -17.04 2.52
CA GLY A 221 0.13 -18.32 3.10
C GLY A 221 0.71 -18.57 4.49
N ALA A 222 1.99 -18.23 4.74
CA ALA A 222 2.60 -18.30 6.06
C ALA A 222 1.92 -17.36 7.05
N LEU A 223 1.73 -16.09 6.67
CA LEU A 223 1.02 -15.10 7.50
C LEU A 223 -0.38 -15.59 7.91
N VAL A 224 -1.16 -16.11 6.97
CA VAL A 224 -2.52 -16.61 7.23
C VAL A 224 -2.51 -17.80 8.21
N ARG A 225 -1.60 -18.75 8.02
CA ARG A 225 -1.43 -19.90 8.94
C ARG A 225 -1.03 -19.45 10.35
N ASP A 226 -0.09 -18.51 10.45
CA ASP A 226 0.41 -18.05 11.75
C ASP A 226 -0.65 -17.22 12.49
N LEU A 227 -1.45 -16.41 11.79
CA LEU A 227 -2.63 -15.73 12.36
C LEU A 227 -3.64 -16.73 12.90
N ALA A 228 -3.92 -17.82 12.17
CA ALA A 228 -4.82 -18.88 12.59
C ALA A 228 -4.30 -19.60 13.83
N GLN A 229 -3.00 -19.96 13.88
CA GLN A 229 -2.36 -20.58 15.04
C GLN A 229 -2.37 -19.66 16.27
N LEU A 230 -2.20 -18.36 16.07
CA LEU A 230 -2.28 -17.35 17.12
C LEU A 230 -3.73 -17.12 17.60
N GLY A 231 -4.73 -17.62 16.88
CA GLY A 231 -6.14 -17.33 17.09
C GLY A 231 -6.41 -15.82 17.01
N GLN A 232 -5.77 -15.14 16.08
CA GLN A 232 -5.95 -13.71 15.84
C GLN A 232 -6.74 -13.51 14.53
N PRO A 233 -8.05 -13.12 14.63
CA PRO A 233 -8.81 -12.73 13.45
C PRO A 233 -8.18 -11.51 12.79
N ALA A 234 -8.17 -11.47 11.46
CA ALA A 234 -7.64 -10.35 10.71
C ALA A 234 -8.47 -10.08 9.45
N ASP A 235 -8.72 -8.80 9.19
CA ASP A 235 -9.17 -8.34 7.89
C ASP A 235 -7.93 -7.99 7.07
N LEU A 236 -7.71 -8.72 5.99
CA LEU A 236 -6.58 -8.56 5.09
C LEU A 236 -7.02 -7.73 3.89
N VAL A 237 -6.38 -6.60 3.67
CA VAL A 237 -6.49 -5.79 2.46
C VAL A 237 -5.16 -5.87 1.74
N ILE A 238 -5.11 -6.61 0.64
CA ILE A 238 -3.90 -6.88 -0.14
C ILE A 238 -3.98 -6.08 -1.43
N VAL A 239 -2.99 -5.24 -1.66
CA VAL A 239 -2.94 -4.31 -2.79
C VAL A 239 -1.59 -4.40 -3.50
N ALA A 240 -1.53 -3.86 -4.71
CA ALA A 240 -0.31 -3.36 -5.31
C ALA A 240 -0.45 -1.85 -5.52
N ASP A 241 0.64 -1.18 -5.70
CA ASP A 241 0.68 0.25 -6.00
C ASP A 241 0.56 0.53 -7.49
N HIS A 242 1.04 -0.39 -8.33
CA HIS A 242 0.94 -0.39 -9.80
C HIS A 242 1.17 -1.79 -10.37
N GLY A 243 1.05 -1.90 -11.69
CA GLY A 243 1.47 -3.06 -12.45
C GLY A 243 2.85 -2.89 -13.07
N MET A 244 3.13 -3.58 -14.21
CA MET A 244 4.42 -3.62 -14.87
C MET A 244 4.24 -3.84 -16.37
N ALA A 245 4.93 -3.05 -17.22
CA ALA A 245 4.97 -3.22 -18.67
C ALA A 245 6.35 -3.69 -19.13
N ALA A 246 6.41 -4.59 -20.11
CA ALA A 246 7.67 -5.02 -20.71
C ALA A 246 8.28 -3.90 -21.56
N ILE A 247 9.59 -3.67 -21.40
CA ILE A 247 10.37 -2.69 -22.18
C ILE A 247 11.43 -3.38 -23.01
N SER A 248 11.91 -2.71 -24.06
CA SER A 248 12.96 -3.25 -24.93
C SER A 248 13.84 -2.17 -25.54
N ALA A 249 14.99 -2.57 -26.08
CA ALA A 249 15.95 -1.66 -26.70
C ALA A 249 15.40 -0.94 -27.93
N GLU A 250 14.43 -1.53 -28.62
CA GLU A 250 13.78 -0.96 -29.81
C GLU A 250 12.72 0.09 -29.45
N ARG A 251 12.26 0.10 -28.20
CA ARG A 251 11.21 0.99 -27.71
C ARG A 251 11.79 2.11 -26.84
N VAL A 252 12.76 2.84 -27.40
CA VAL A 252 13.45 3.96 -26.72
C VAL A 252 13.29 5.24 -27.54
N ILE A 253 12.71 6.25 -26.90
CA ILE A 253 12.62 7.61 -27.43
C ILE A 253 13.83 8.40 -26.90
N ARG A 254 14.72 8.79 -27.79
CA ARG A 254 15.90 9.61 -27.50
C ARG A 254 15.51 11.08 -27.45
N PHE A 255 15.36 11.63 -26.25
CA PHE A 255 14.87 13.01 -26.09
C PHE A 255 15.87 14.06 -26.57
N ASP A 256 17.17 13.78 -26.53
CA ASP A 256 18.24 14.62 -27.10
C ASP A 256 18.18 14.75 -28.64
N GLN A 257 17.41 13.88 -29.32
CA GLN A 257 17.16 14.01 -30.76
C GLN A 257 15.89 14.85 -31.05
N ILE A 258 15.11 15.17 -30.04
CA ILE A 258 13.84 15.94 -30.14
C ILE A 258 14.07 17.40 -29.78
N ALA A 259 14.84 17.68 -28.73
CA ALA A 259 15.12 19.02 -28.25
C ALA A 259 16.56 19.16 -27.78
N ASP A 260 17.16 20.32 -28.05
CA ASP A 260 18.52 20.64 -27.59
C ASP A 260 18.60 20.62 -26.07
N ARG A 261 19.55 19.87 -25.53
CA ARG A 261 19.78 19.72 -24.11
C ARG A 261 20.04 21.03 -23.36
N ALA A 262 20.48 22.06 -24.02
CA ALA A 262 20.65 23.39 -23.45
C ALA A 262 19.31 24.09 -23.09
N LEU A 263 18.17 23.57 -23.60
CA LEU A 263 16.85 24.15 -23.39
C LEU A 263 16.17 23.71 -22.09
N TYR A 264 16.63 22.63 -21.46
CA TYR A 264 15.91 22.03 -20.33
C TYR A 264 16.86 21.30 -19.36
N ARG A 265 16.36 21.11 -18.15
CA ARG A 265 16.88 20.17 -17.15
C ARG A 265 15.86 19.07 -16.94
N VAL A 266 16.30 17.82 -16.87
CA VAL A 266 15.44 16.66 -16.59
C VAL A 266 15.31 16.49 -15.09
N ILE A 267 14.08 16.30 -14.60
CA ILE A 267 13.79 15.98 -13.19
C ILE A 267 13.58 14.47 -13.03
N GLU A 268 12.73 13.89 -13.86
CA GLU A 268 12.41 12.45 -13.90
C GLU A 268 12.49 11.98 -15.35
N SER A 269 12.83 10.71 -15.61
CA SER A 269 12.83 10.11 -16.94
C SER A 269 12.49 8.62 -16.87
N GLY A 270 12.07 8.08 -18.00
CA GLY A 270 11.62 6.69 -18.08
C GLY A 270 10.32 6.57 -18.89
N PRO A 271 9.26 5.94 -18.35
CA PRO A 271 7.92 5.92 -18.94
C PRO A 271 7.33 7.30 -19.18
N PHE A 272 7.73 8.25 -18.39
CA PHE A 272 7.48 9.68 -18.62
C PHE A 272 8.75 10.49 -18.34
N ILE A 273 8.81 11.69 -18.90
CA ILE A 273 9.89 12.65 -18.62
C ILE A 273 9.29 13.97 -18.18
N THR A 274 9.87 14.55 -17.13
CA THR A 274 9.50 15.89 -16.65
C THR A 274 10.66 16.85 -16.78
N LEU A 275 10.36 18.07 -17.23
CA LEU A 275 11.36 19.00 -17.70
C LEU A 275 11.18 20.37 -17.05
N GLU A 276 12.31 20.94 -16.61
CA GLU A 276 12.44 22.30 -16.11
C GLU A 276 13.30 23.13 -17.06
N PRO A 277 12.71 24.01 -17.90
CA PRO A 277 13.49 24.91 -18.75
C PRO A 277 13.94 26.15 -17.96
N PRO A 278 15.10 26.72 -18.25
CA PRO A 278 15.36 28.12 -17.94
C PRO A 278 14.24 29.01 -18.48
N PRO A 279 13.78 30.06 -17.77
CA PRO A 279 12.63 30.88 -18.21
C PRO A 279 12.75 31.39 -19.67
N ALA A 280 13.93 31.80 -20.09
CA ALA A 280 14.17 32.27 -21.45
C ALA A 280 14.02 31.19 -22.53
N ASN A 281 14.07 29.91 -22.16
CA ASN A 281 14.04 28.79 -23.08
C ASN A 281 12.66 28.09 -23.14
N ALA A 282 11.71 28.43 -22.26
CA ALA A 282 10.43 27.74 -22.15
C ALA A 282 9.65 27.70 -23.48
N ASN A 283 9.60 28.81 -24.23
CA ASN A 283 8.91 28.84 -25.53
C ASN A 283 9.65 28.04 -26.62
N LYS A 284 10.98 28.04 -26.60
CA LYS A 284 11.76 27.25 -27.56
C LYS A 284 11.59 25.75 -27.29
N LEU A 285 11.63 25.35 -26.03
CA LEU A 285 11.33 23.97 -25.64
C LEU A 285 9.92 23.57 -26.05
N ALA A 286 8.91 24.39 -25.73
CA ALA A 286 7.53 24.14 -26.10
C ALA A 286 7.36 23.91 -27.62
N ALA A 287 7.96 24.75 -28.45
CA ALA A 287 7.92 24.59 -29.91
C ALA A 287 8.55 23.30 -30.41
N ALA A 288 9.55 22.78 -29.70
CA ALA A 288 10.21 21.52 -30.04
C ALA A 288 9.36 20.29 -29.63
N ILE A 289 8.71 20.30 -28.47
CA ILE A 289 8.13 19.11 -27.86
C ILE A 289 6.60 19.01 -27.93
N LEU A 290 5.86 20.13 -28.08
CA LEU A 290 4.38 20.14 -28.12
C LEU A 290 3.78 19.79 -29.47
N LYS A 291 4.58 19.38 -30.44
CA LYS A 291 4.12 18.82 -31.71
C LYS A 291 3.88 17.32 -31.58
N PRO A 292 3.15 16.68 -32.52
CA PRO A 292 3.00 15.23 -32.52
C PRO A 292 4.37 14.51 -32.55
N HIS A 293 4.47 13.45 -31.77
CA HIS A 293 5.60 12.52 -31.75
C HIS A 293 5.08 11.08 -31.77
N ASP A 294 5.83 10.19 -32.40
CA ASP A 294 5.52 8.76 -32.33
C ASP A 294 5.75 8.24 -30.90
N HIS A 295 4.77 7.50 -30.38
CA HIS A 295 4.82 6.82 -29.08
C HIS A 295 5.02 7.74 -27.87
N MET A 296 4.77 9.04 -28.01
CA MET A 296 4.90 9.99 -26.90
C MET A 296 3.96 11.17 -27.09
N GLN A 297 3.37 11.62 -26.01
CA GLN A 297 2.61 12.88 -25.98
C GLN A 297 3.18 13.81 -24.91
N CYS A 298 3.26 15.12 -25.22
CA CYS A 298 3.82 16.12 -24.33
C CYS A 298 2.82 17.24 -24.05
N TRP A 299 2.87 17.77 -22.83
CA TRP A 299 2.02 18.88 -22.40
C TRP A 299 2.78 19.89 -21.56
N ARG A 300 2.29 21.13 -21.54
CA ARG A 300 2.52 22.02 -20.40
C ARG A 300 1.76 21.49 -19.20
N LYS A 301 2.24 21.72 -17.99
CA LYS A 301 1.64 21.16 -16.77
C LYS A 301 0.16 21.56 -16.59
N ASP A 302 -0.24 22.75 -17.04
CA ASP A 302 -1.61 23.26 -17.00
C ASP A 302 -2.51 22.73 -18.13
N GLN A 303 -1.94 21.95 -19.07
CA GLN A 303 -2.61 21.34 -20.21
C GLN A 303 -2.59 19.79 -20.14
N ILE A 304 -2.08 19.22 -19.05
CA ILE A 304 -2.15 17.78 -18.81
C ILE A 304 -3.62 17.34 -18.79
N PRO A 305 -4.00 16.25 -19.49
CA PRO A 305 -5.39 15.80 -19.56
C PRO A 305 -6.01 15.58 -18.16
N GLU A 306 -7.24 16.08 -17.97
CA GLU A 306 -7.93 16.05 -16.67
C GLU A 306 -8.10 14.65 -16.10
N GLN A 307 -8.26 13.63 -16.94
CA GLN A 307 -8.37 12.24 -16.51
C GLN A 307 -7.13 11.71 -15.77
N LEU A 308 -5.97 12.34 -15.93
CA LEU A 308 -4.76 12.00 -15.18
C LEU A 308 -4.76 12.63 -13.77
N HIS A 309 -5.62 13.57 -13.47
CA HIS A 309 -5.70 14.27 -12.18
C HIS A 309 -4.34 14.81 -11.71
N TYR A 310 -3.55 15.37 -12.62
CA TYR A 310 -2.15 15.71 -12.40
C TYR A 310 -1.80 17.03 -13.08
N GLY A 311 -0.87 17.82 -12.49
CA GLY A 311 -0.35 19.06 -13.08
C GLY A 311 -0.66 20.32 -12.28
N ARG A 312 -1.48 20.26 -11.22
CA ARG A 312 -1.83 21.42 -10.40
C ARG A 312 -0.86 21.67 -9.26
N ASN A 313 -0.18 20.63 -8.77
CA ASN A 313 0.77 20.74 -7.68
C ASN A 313 2.00 21.56 -8.10
N PRO A 314 2.52 22.49 -7.26
CA PRO A 314 3.73 23.27 -7.58
C PRO A 314 4.97 22.41 -7.83
N ARG A 315 5.03 21.20 -7.28
CA ARG A 315 6.12 20.25 -7.47
C ARG A 315 6.12 19.55 -8.83
N VAL A 316 5.04 19.68 -9.60
CA VAL A 316 5.02 19.18 -10.98
C VAL A 316 5.77 20.16 -11.87
N PRO A 317 6.81 19.70 -12.61
CA PRO A 317 7.58 20.56 -13.51
C PRO A 317 6.74 21.15 -14.65
N PRO A 318 7.20 22.25 -15.29
CA PRO A 318 6.46 22.95 -16.34
C PRO A 318 6.06 22.13 -17.55
N PHE A 319 6.80 21.06 -17.86
CA PHE A 319 6.50 20.17 -18.97
C PHE A 319 6.56 18.71 -18.55
N LEU A 320 5.65 17.93 -19.11
CA LEU A 320 5.56 16.48 -18.97
C LEU A 320 5.39 15.87 -20.36
N CYS A 321 6.17 14.84 -20.67
CA CYS A 321 5.90 13.95 -21.79
C CYS A 321 5.69 12.53 -21.26
N LEU A 322 4.66 11.84 -21.75
CA LEU A 322 4.28 10.49 -21.39
C LEU A 322 4.44 9.58 -22.60
N ALA A 323 5.14 8.46 -22.41
CA ALA A 323 5.27 7.45 -23.44
C ALA A 323 4.11 6.47 -23.48
N ASP A 324 3.89 5.84 -24.62
CA ASP A 324 3.03 4.67 -24.73
C ASP A 324 3.57 3.51 -23.88
N PRO A 325 2.70 2.62 -23.34
CA PRO A 325 3.15 1.48 -22.54
C PRO A 325 4.25 0.66 -23.25
N GLY A 326 5.32 0.40 -22.51
CA GLY A 326 6.50 -0.31 -23.00
C GLY A 326 7.56 0.56 -23.68
N TRP A 327 7.30 1.86 -23.93
CA TRP A 327 8.30 2.79 -24.44
C TRP A 327 8.98 3.55 -23.30
N MET A 328 10.25 3.88 -23.50
CA MET A 328 11.07 4.63 -22.53
C MET A 328 11.54 5.94 -23.14
N ILE A 329 11.32 7.06 -22.45
CA ILE A 329 11.85 8.38 -22.82
C ILE A 329 13.15 8.60 -22.05
N LEU A 330 14.27 8.57 -22.76
CA LEU A 330 15.60 8.73 -22.16
C LEU A 330 16.25 10.04 -22.58
N PRO A 331 16.93 10.74 -21.66
CA PRO A 331 17.60 12.03 -21.96
C PRO A 331 18.69 11.91 -23.04
N ALA A 332 19.31 10.73 -23.17
CA ALA A 332 20.39 10.42 -24.12
C ALA A 332 20.39 8.92 -24.44
N ALA A 333 21.32 8.46 -25.30
CA ALA A 333 21.52 7.04 -25.54
C ALA A 333 21.83 6.32 -24.22
N PRO A 334 21.13 5.19 -23.94
CA PRO A 334 21.46 4.39 -22.77
C PRO A 334 22.86 3.72 -22.96
N GLU A 335 23.60 3.60 -21.86
CA GLU A 335 24.90 2.92 -21.86
C GLU A 335 24.76 1.40 -22.07
N LYS A 336 23.63 0.83 -21.68
CA LYS A 336 23.29 -0.58 -21.86
C LYS A 336 21.94 -0.69 -22.55
N PRO A 337 21.70 -1.75 -23.35
CA PRO A 337 20.38 -2.00 -23.92
C PRO A 337 19.28 -2.01 -22.87
N VAL A 338 18.19 -1.31 -23.14
CA VAL A 338 16.99 -1.31 -22.28
C VAL A 338 16.33 -2.69 -22.35
N SER A 339 16.01 -3.27 -21.20
CA SER A 339 15.34 -4.57 -21.08
C SER A 339 14.62 -4.69 -19.74
N GLY A 340 13.82 -5.72 -19.55
CA GLY A 340 13.07 -5.95 -18.33
C GLY A 340 11.70 -5.32 -18.34
N GLY A 341 11.31 -4.64 -17.26
CA GLY A 341 10.03 -3.96 -17.13
C GLY A 341 10.14 -2.56 -16.56
N ALA A 342 9.09 -1.78 -16.81
CA ALA A 342 8.92 -0.44 -16.24
C ALA A 342 7.45 -0.15 -15.95
N HIS A 343 7.23 0.84 -15.08
CA HIS A 343 5.93 1.36 -14.68
C HIS A 343 6.00 2.89 -14.56
N GLY A 344 4.85 3.57 -14.57
CA GLY A 344 4.79 5.05 -14.61
C GLY A 344 4.04 5.57 -15.83
N TYR A 345 3.45 4.67 -16.63
CA TYR A 345 2.64 4.97 -17.80
C TYR A 345 1.27 5.52 -17.40
N ASP A 346 0.42 5.75 -18.41
CA ASP A 346 -0.99 6.08 -18.20
C ASP A 346 -1.61 5.07 -17.24
N ASN A 347 -2.21 5.57 -16.18
CA ASN A 347 -2.79 4.75 -15.12
C ASN A 347 -4.07 3.98 -15.57
N ALA A 348 -4.60 4.31 -16.73
CA ALA A 348 -5.68 3.56 -17.38
C ALA A 348 -5.18 2.39 -18.23
N ALA A 349 -3.86 2.31 -18.50
CA ALA A 349 -3.28 1.20 -19.26
C ALA A 349 -3.43 -0.12 -18.51
N PRO A 350 -3.83 -1.21 -19.19
CA PRO A 350 -4.01 -2.52 -18.56
C PRO A 350 -2.76 -3.04 -17.83
N GLU A 351 -1.57 -2.71 -18.34
CA GLU A 351 -0.28 -3.08 -17.76
C GLU A 351 -0.04 -2.42 -16.40
N MET A 352 -0.72 -1.30 -16.13
CA MET A 352 -0.62 -0.57 -14.86
C MET A 352 -1.66 -1.01 -13.84
N ALA A 353 -2.65 -1.83 -14.24
CA ALA A 353 -3.67 -2.34 -13.32
C ALA A 353 -3.04 -3.11 -12.15
N ALA A 354 -3.33 -2.69 -10.94
CA ALA A 354 -2.79 -3.20 -9.70
C ALA A 354 -3.70 -4.25 -9.05
N LEU A 355 -3.11 -5.18 -8.30
CA LEU A 355 -3.85 -6.16 -7.52
C LEU A 355 -4.69 -5.49 -6.43
N PHE A 356 -5.90 -5.99 -6.21
CA PHE A 356 -6.69 -5.82 -5.00
C PHE A 356 -7.31 -7.14 -4.57
N ILE A 357 -7.16 -7.50 -3.29
CA ILE A 357 -7.89 -8.59 -2.61
C ILE A 357 -8.29 -8.08 -1.22
N ALA A 358 -9.53 -8.36 -0.82
CA ALA A 358 -9.97 -8.16 0.55
C ALA A 358 -10.61 -9.44 1.09
N ALA A 359 -10.20 -9.89 2.28
CA ALA A 359 -10.73 -11.09 2.94
C ALA A 359 -10.60 -10.99 4.45
N GLY A 360 -11.60 -11.44 5.19
CA GLY A 360 -11.56 -11.43 6.66
C GLY A 360 -12.94 -11.50 7.29
N PRO A 361 -13.03 -11.44 8.62
CA PRO A 361 -14.30 -11.59 9.33
C PRO A 361 -15.32 -10.48 9.02
N HIS A 362 -14.87 -9.25 8.72
CA HIS A 362 -15.76 -8.15 8.34
C HIS A 362 -15.94 -8.04 6.82
N ILE A 363 -15.31 -8.91 6.04
CA ILE A 363 -15.44 -8.94 4.59
C ILE A 363 -16.42 -10.04 4.19
N ARG A 364 -17.40 -9.72 3.35
CA ARG A 364 -18.29 -10.71 2.73
C ARG A 364 -17.60 -11.29 1.51
N ALA A 365 -17.77 -12.60 1.28
CA ALA A 365 -17.42 -13.17 0.00
C ALA A 365 -18.30 -12.54 -1.08
N HIS A 366 -17.67 -12.05 -2.13
CA HIS A 366 -18.31 -11.34 -3.22
C HIS A 366 -17.66 -11.70 -4.55
N ALA A 367 -18.42 -11.65 -5.64
CA ALA A 367 -17.84 -11.72 -6.98
C ALA A 367 -16.79 -10.62 -7.17
N PRO A 368 -15.86 -10.75 -8.13
CA PRO A 368 -14.90 -9.71 -8.41
C PRO A 368 -15.58 -8.35 -8.57
N LEU A 369 -15.02 -7.33 -7.91
CA LEU A 369 -15.53 -5.96 -8.02
C LEU A 369 -15.18 -5.38 -9.40
N ALA A 370 -15.97 -4.41 -9.84
CA ALA A 370 -15.57 -3.56 -10.96
C ALA A 370 -14.27 -2.82 -10.64
N PRO A 371 -13.44 -2.46 -11.62
CA PRO A 371 -12.25 -1.64 -11.39
C PRO A 371 -12.60 -0.33 -10.66
N PHE A 372 -11.77 0.04 -9.70
CA PHE A 372 -11.91 1.26 -8.88
C PHE A 372 -10.54 1.95 -8.69
N ASP A 373 -10.52 3.17 -8.18
CA ASP A 373 -9.30 3.95 -7.99
C ASP A 373 -8.61 3.61 -6.66
N ASN A 374 -7.30 3.60 -6.62
CA ASN A 374 -6.52 3.27 -5.42
C ASN A 374 -6.74 4.23 -4.24
N VAL A 375 -7.20 5.45 -4.49
CA VAL A 375 -7.61 6.41 -3.44
C VAL A 375 -8.81 5.92 -2.62
N ASP A 376 -9.58 4.95 -3.11
CA ASP A 376 -10.71 4.35 -2.41
C ASP A 376 -10.29 3.40 -1.27
N ILE A 377 -9.01 3.00 -1.21
CA ILE A 377 -8.50 2.09 -0.17
C ILE A 377 -8.51 2.75 1.22
N GLU A 378 -8.16 4.02 1.34
CA GLU A 378 -8.18 4.72 2.62
C GLU A 378 -9.58 4.75 3.25
N PRO A 379 -10.68 5.10 2.53
CA PRO A 379 -12.04 4.97 3.03
C PRO A 379 -12.43 3.55 3.47
N LEU A 380 -12.03 2.52 2.70
CA LEU A 380 -12.24 1.11 3.08
C LEU A 380 -11.56 0.78 4.42
N LEU A 381 -10.32 1.22 4.59
CA LEU A 381 -9.56 0.97 5.82
C LEU A 381 -10.18 1.69 7.03
N ARG A 382 -10.70 2.93 6.85
CA ARG A 382 -11.43 3.63 7.90
C ARG A 382 -12.69 2.87 8.33
N ASP A 383 -13.44 2.35 7.39
CA ASP A 383 -14.63 1.54 7.68
C ASP A 383 -14.25 0.28 8.48
N LEU A 384 -13.21 -0.47 8.08
CA LEU A 384 -12.72 -1.65 8.80
C LEU A 384 -12.16 -1.34 10.20
N LEU A 385 -11.60 -0.16 10.40
CA LEU A 385 -11.08 0.31 11.68
C LEU A 385 -12.16 0.99 12.54
N HIS A 386 -13.38 1.14 12.03
CA HIS A 386 -14.48 1.90 12.63
C HIS A 386 -14.08 3.35 12.95
N MET A 387 -13.31 3.97 12.06
CA MET A 387 -12.92 5.38 12.14
C MET A 387 -13.92 6.27 11.40
N PRO A 388 -14.07 7.53 11.82
CA PRO A 388 -14.86 8.49 11.07
C PRO A 388 -14.32 8.66 9.63
N LYS A 389 -15.23 8.83 8.67
CA LYS A 389 -14.86 9.16 7.29
C LYS A 389 -14.21 10.54 7.23
N ASP A 390 -13.20 10.68 6.39
CA ASP A 390 -12.62 11.99 6.07
C ASP A 390 -13.27 12.52 4.79
N PRO A 391 -14.08 13.60 4.87
CA PRO A 391 -14.72 14.19 3.70
C PRO A 391 -13.75 14.91 2.76
N ALA A 392 -12.50 15.08 3.19
CA ALA A 392 -11.50 15.81 2.41
C ALA A 392 -10.73 14.93 1.43
N VAL A 393 -10.87 13.59 1.47
CA VAL A 393 -10.17 12.69 0.55
C VAL A 393 -10.79 12.70 -0.85
N ASP A 394 -10.04 12.21 -1.85
CA ASP A 394 -10.53 12.00 -3.21
C ASP A 394 -11.28 10.68 -3.36
N GLY A 395 -10.97 9.74 -2.46
CA GLY A 395 -11.52 8.40 -2.46
C GLY A 395 -12.94 8.31 -1.88
N THR A 396 -13.60 7.19 -2.12
CA THR A 396 -14.94 6.89 -1.65
C THR A 396 -15.06 5.42 -1.20
N ASP A 397 -15.98 5.11 -0.30
CA ASP A 397 -16.34 3.74 0.07
C ASP A 397 -17.34 3.08 -0.89
N ALA A 398 -17.77 3.79 -1.92
CA ALA A 398 -18.82 3.32 -2.83
C ALA A 398 -18.55 1.91 -3.43
N PRO A 399 -17.32 1.54 -3.84
CA PRO A 399 -17.03 0.20 -4.36
C PRO A 399 -17.24 -0.92 -3.33
N PHE A 400 -17.23 -0.60 -2.02
CA PHE A 400 -17.15 -1.58 -0.93
C PHE A 400 -18.44 -1.69 -0.09
N LYS A 401 -19.50 -0.94 -0.42
CA LYS A 401 -20.73 -0.88 0.39
C LYS A 401 -21.38 -2.24 0.65
N GLU A 402 -21.33 -3.14 -0.31
CA GLU A 402 -21.89 -4.49 -0.16
C GLU A 402 -20.89 -5.48 0.44
N LEU A 403 -19.62 -5.10 0.47
CA LEU A 403 -18.52 -5.95 0.91
C LEU A 403 -18.37 -5.98 2.43
N ILE A 404 -18.58 -4.83 3.10
CA ILE A 404 -18.36 -4.71 4.53
C ILE A 404 -19.55 -5.25 5.30
N ARG A 405 -19.27 -6.11 6.30
CA ARG A 405 -20.26 -6.55 7.30
C ARG A 405 -20.36 -5.50 8.40
N PRO A 406 -21.55 -5.19 8.85
CA PRO A 406 -21.76 -4.24 9.95
C PRO A 406 -21.19 -4.76 11.29
#